data_c3212d10aa81e8cf184e6730aaa138d4
#
_entry.id   c3212d10aa81e8cf184e6730aaa138d4
#
_cell.length_a   1.000
_cell.length_b   1.000
_cell.length_c   1.000
_cell.angle_alpha   90.00
_cell.angle_beta   90.00
_cell.angle_gamma   90.00
#
_symmetry.space_group_name_H-M   'P 1'
#
loop_
_entity.id
_entity.type
_entity.pdbx_description
1 polymer ?
#
loop_
_entity_poly.entity_id
_entity_poly.type
_entity_poly.pdbx_seq_one_letter_code
_entity_poly.pdbx_strand_id
1 'polypeptide(L)'
;TFAIASIFAPFFVGLISDRYFSAQKVMGVLNILGGVILYFLSLERDPEVFFWYILAYTLCFAPNLALSNSIAMNQMANPEKEFPSIRVTGTIAWIVVTNIIGYYALGDKVAIFEIAMYTSFLLGIYSFTLPNTPPKGDKNASVAQILGLDALKLFKDRSFLIFFISSILICIPLSFYYAMA
;
A
#
# COMPACT_ATOMS: atom_id res chain seq x y z
N THR A 1 -14.27 -3.07 4.04
CA THR A 1 -13.21 -2.32 4.76
C THR A 1 -12.05 -1.93 3.87
N PHE A 2 -11.41 -2.90 3.20
CA PHE A 2 -10.23 -2.65 2.36
C PHE A 2 -10.48 -1.61 1.24
N ALA A 3 -11.59 -1.71 0.52
CA ALA A 3 -11.92 -0.79 -0.58
C ALA A 3 -12.01 0.68 -0.13
N ILE A 4 -12.65 0.93 1.02
CA ILE A 4 -12.76 2.30 1.58
C ILE A 4 -11.39 2.83 1.97
N ALA A 5 -10.60 2.03 2.69
CA ALA A 5 -9.26 2.42 3.10
C ALA A 5 -8.32 2.68 1.90
N SER A 6 -8.44 1.88 0.83
CA SER A 6 -7.63 2.02 -0.38
C SER A 6 -7.93 3.29 -1.19
N ILE A 7 -9.11 3.86 -1.03
CA ILE A 7 -9.47 5.14 -1.69
C ILE A 7 -8.89 6.32 -0.91
N PHE A 8 -9.08 6.34 0.41
CA PHE A 8 -8.77 7.53 1.21
C PHE A 8 -7.32 7.54 1.72
N ALA A 9 -6.83 6.41 2.23
CA ALA A 9 -5.54 6.37 2.91
C ALA A 9 -4.34 6.73 2.01
N PRO A 10 -4.20 6.23 0.77
CA PRO A 10 -3.10 6.62 -0.11
C PRO A 10 -3.10 8.11 -0.46
N PHE A 11 -4.28 8.72 -0.58
CA PHE A 11 -4.40 10.14 -0.85
C PHE A 11 -3.81 10.98 0.29
N PHE A 12 -4.26 10.77 1.52
CA PHE A 12 -3.77 11.53 2.67
C PHE A 12 -2.30 11.25 2.98
N VAL A 13 -1.89 9.99 2.92
CA VAL A 13 -0.50 9.60 3.20
C VAL A 13 0.43 10.07 2.08
N GLY A 14 -0.03 10.02 0.81
CA GLY A 14 0.70 10.59 -0.32
C GLY A 14 0.97 12.07 -0.11
N LEU A 15 -0.05 12.85 0.27
CA LEU A 15 0.11 14.29 0.57
C LEU A 15 1.15 14.54 1.67
N ILE A 16 1.17 13.71 2.71
CA ILE A 16 2.12 13.84 3.83
C ILE A 16 3.53 13.50 3.37
N SER A 17 3.71 12.38 2.64
CA SER A 17 5.02 11.93 2.17
C SER A 17 5.61 12.85 1.09
N ASP A 18 4.76 13.40 0.22
CA ASP A 18 5.24 14.24 -0.86
C ASP A 18 5.69 15.63 -0.39
N ARG A 19 5.26 16.07 0.80
CA ARG A 19 5.49 17.45 1.27
C ARG A 19 6.29 17.57 2.53
N TYR A 20 6.09 16.69 3.49
CA TYR A 20 6.60 16.90 4.85
C TYR A 20 7.64 15.87 5.27
N PHE A 21 7.46 14.62 4.90
CA PHE A 21 8.32 13.54 5.37
C PHE A 21 8.82 12.67 4.22
N SER A 22 10.02 12.14 4.36
CA SER A 22 10.57 11.19 3.39
C SER A 22 9.72 9.92 3.33
N ALA A 23 9.43 9.43 2.13
CA ALA A 23 8.53 8.30 1.90
C ALA A 23 8.91 7.04 2.70
N GLN A 24 10.21 6.72 2.82
CA GLN A 24 10.70 5.58 3.59
C GLN A 24 10.40 5.71 5.10
N LYS A 25 10.45 6.93 5.66
CA LYS A 25 10.13 7.15 7.08
C LYS A 25 8.64 6.99 7.34
N VAL A 26 7.80 7.52 6.46
CA VAL A 26 6.34 7.36 6.53
C VAL A 26 5.99 5.89 6.44
N MET A 27 6.56 5.17 5.49
CA MET A 27 6.38 3.73 5.31
C MET A 27 6.80 2.95 6.57
N GLY A 28 7.95 3.30 7.18
CA GLY A 28 8.42 2.68 8.41
C GLY A 28 7.45 2.86 9.57
N VAL A 29 6.99 4.09 9.80
CA VAL A 29 6.03 4.40 10.86
C VAL A 29 4.69 3.68 10.64
N LEU A 30 4.17 3.69 9.42
CA LEU A 30 2.91 2.99 9.10
C LEU A 30 2.99 1.49 9.32
N ASN A 31 4.12 0.86 8.98
CA ASN A 31 4.31 -0.57 9.22
C ASN A 31 4.44 -0.89 10.71
N ILE A 32 5.13 -0.07 11.50
CA ILE A 32 5.21 -0.25 12.95
C ILE A 32 3.83 -0.09 13.59
N LEU A 33 3.08 0.96 13.23
CA LEU A 33 1.70 1.15 13.72
C LEU A 33 0.80 -0.01 13.30
N GLY A 34 0.90 -0.47 12.05
CA GLY A 34 0.20 -1.65 11.57
C GLY A 34 0.53 -2.91 12.36
N GLY A 35 1.81 -3.12 12.70
CA GLY A 35 2.24 -4.23 13.55
C GLY A 35 1.62 -4.17 14.96
N VAL A 36 1.57 -2.99 15.57
CA VAL A 36 0.91 -2.79 16.88
C VAL A 36 -0.59 -3.08 16.80
N ILE A 37 -1.26 -2.62 15.76
CA ILE A 37 -2.69 -2.89 15.56
C ILE A 37 -2.93 -4.40 15.37
N LEU A 38 -2.09 -5.08 14.59
CA LEU A 38 -2.18 -6.54 14.40
C LEU A 38 -1.97 -7.32 15.69
N TYR A 39 -1.11 -6.83 16.60
CA TYR A 39 -0.94 -7.41 17.92
C TYR A 39 -2.26 -7.39 18.72
N PHE A 40 -2.92 -6.23 18.82
CA PHE A 40 -4.21 -6.14 19.49
C PHE A 40 -5.29 -6.94 18.77
N LEU A 41 -5.28 -6.94 17.44
CA LEU A 41 -6.19 -7.74 16.63
C LEU A 41 -6.08 -9.23 16.92
N SER A 42 -4.87 -9.76 17.12
CA SER A 42 -4.64 -11.18 17.39
C SER A 42 -5.20 -11.63 18.75
N LEU A 43 -5.38 -10.71 19.67
CA LEU A 43 -5.92 -10.97 21.01
C LEU A 43 -7.44 -10.78 21.08
N GLU A 44 -8.02 -10.09 20.10
CA GLU A 44 -9.43 -9.70 20.12
C GLU A 44 -10.34 -10.86 19.72
N ARG A 45 -11.48 -10.97 20.41
CA ARG A 45 -12.50 -12.00 20.17
C ARG A 45 -13.88 -11.42 19.86
N ASP A 46 -14.08 -10.15 20.13
CA ASP A 46 -15.32 -9.45 19.80
C ASP A 46 -15.32 -9.09 18.31
N PRO A 47 -16.30 -9.59 17.52
CA PRO A 47 -16.35 -9.33 16.06
C PRO A 47 -16.49 -7.84 15.71
N GLU A 48 -17.14 -7.03 16.54
CA GLU A 48 -17.32 -5.61 16.30
C GLU A 48 -16.00 -4.86 16.49
N VAL A 49 -15.30 -5.12 17.58
CA VAL A 49 -13.99 -4.53 17.88
C VAL A 49 -12.95 -5.01 16.86
N PHE A 50 -12.99 -6.28 16.50
CA PHE A 50 -12.15 -6.87 15.45
C PHE A 50 -12.30 -6.13 14.11
N PHE A 51 -13.53 -5.78 13.72
CA PHE A 51 -13.79 -5.01 12.51
C PHE A 51 -13.08 -3.65 12.53
N TRP A 52 -13.08 -2.95 13.65
CA TRP A 52 -12.42 -1.65 13.78
C TRP A 52 -10.90 -1.77 13.74
N TYR A 53 -10.33 -2.79 14.35
CA TYR A 53 -8.88 -3.06 14.24
C TYR A 53 -8.48 -3.39 12.80
N ILE A 54 -9.24 -4.21 12.08
CA ILE A 54 -8.98 -4.51 10.66
C ILE A 54 -9.07 -3.23 9.82
N LEU A 55 -10.03 -2.37 10.08
CA LEU A 55 -10.15 -1.10 9.37
C LEU A 55 -8.92 -0.21 9.63
N ALA A 56 -8.53 -0.06 10.89
CA ALA A 56 -7.36 0.72 11.27
C ALA A 56 -6.05 0.17 10.65
N TYR A 57 -5.87 -1.15 10.69
CA TYR A 57 -4.73 -1.80 10.02
C TYR A 57 -4.72 -1.52 8.52
N THR A 58 -5.86 -1.63 7.87
CA THR A 58 -5.97 -1.43 6.42
C THR A 58 -5.65 0.01 6.02
N LEU A 59 -6.02 1.00 6.85
CA LEU A 59 -5.64 2.40 6.66
C LEU A 59 -4.12 2.62 6.73
N CYS A 60 -3.41 1.85 7.56
CA CYS A 60 -1.94 1.87 7.61
C CYS A 60 -1.32 1.09 6.44
N PHE A 61 -1.94 -0.01 6.01
CA PHE A 61 -1.40 -0.91 4.98
C PHE A 61 -1.58 -0.38 3.56
N ALA A 62 -2.76 0.15 3.22
CA ALA A 62 -3.08 0.55 1.84
C ALA A 62 -2.08 1.58 1.25
N PRO A 63 -1.61 2.60 1.98
CA PRO A 63 -0.63 3.55 1.46
C PRO A 63 0.74 2.94 1.17
N ASN A 64 1.12 1.85 1.85
CA ASN A 64 2.43 1.22 1.66
C ASN A 64 2.66 0.76 0.23
N LEU A 65 1.61 0.35 -0.48
CA LEU A 65 1.71 -0.03 -1.90
C LEU A 65 2.12 1.15 -2.78
N ALA A 66 1.58 2.33 -2.54
CA ALA A 66 1.95 3.54 -3.26
C ALA A 66 3.34 4.03 -2.86
N LEU A 67 3.65 4.05 -1.56
CA LEU A 67 4.95 4.47 -1.04
C LEU A 67 6.09 3.58 -1.54
N SER A 68 5.91 2.26 -1.53
CA SER A 68 6.93 1.32 -2.02
C SER A 68 7.23 1.53 -3.51
N ASN A 69 6.19 1.73 -4.33
CA ASN A 69 6.37 2.06 -5.75
C ASN A 69 7.08 3.40 -5.93
N SER A 70 6.71 4.43 -5.15
CA SER A 70 7.36 5.74 -5.20
C SER A 70 8.83 5.66 -4.82
N ILE A 71 9.17 4.95 -3.75
CA ILE A 71 10.56 4.73 -3.32
C ILE A 71 11.33 4.00 -4.42
N ALA A 72 10.79 2.91 -4.97
CA ALA A 72 11.43 2.15 -6.03
C ALA A 72 11.70 3.02 -7.26
N MET A 73 10.70 3.74 -7.76
CA MET A 73 10.84 4.62 -8.93
C MET A 73 11.85 5.74 -8.73
N ASN A 74 12.00 6.25 -7.50
CA ASN A 74 12.98 7.30 -7.20
C ASN A 74 14.42 6.80 -7.17
N GLN A 75 14.65 5.50 -7.01
CA GLN A 75 15.98 4.90 -6.95
C GLN A 75 16.44 4.28 -8.29
N MET A 76 15.53 4.14 -9.25
CA MET A 76 15.84 3.56 -10.55
C MET A 76 16.44 4.60 -11.49
N ALA A 77 17.48 4.18 -12.25
CA ALA A 77 18.04 4.98 -13.33
C ALA A 77 17.16 4.91 -14.60
N ASN A 78 16.55 3.75 -14.86
CA ASN A 78 15.64 3.54 -15.97
C ASN A 78 14.38 2.77 -15.51
N PRO A 79 13.34 3.50 -15.03
CA PRO A 79 12.13 2.87 -14.51
C PRO A 79 11.43 1.94 -15.50
N GLU A 80 11.45 2.23 -16.80
CA GLU A 80 10.78 1.41 -17.82
C GLU A 80 11.36 -0.01 -17.90
N LYS A 81 12.68 -0.15 -17.70
CA LYS A 81 13.37 -1.45 -17.77
C LYS A 81 13.48 -2.16 -16.42
N GLU A 82 13.67 -1.39 -15.35
CA GLU A 82 14.00 -1.94 -14.03
C GLU A 82 12.74 -2.24 -13.19
N PHE A 83 11.68 -1.42 -13.32
CA PHE A 83 10.46 -1.59 -12.53
C PHE A 83 9.77 -2.93 -12.73
N PRO A 84 9.67 -3.50 -13.96
CA PRO A 84 9.06 -4.81 -14.17
C PRO A 84 9.77 -5.92 -13.38
N SER A 85 11.09 -5.91 -13.31
CA SER A 85 11.87 -6.90 -12.55
C SER A 85 11.60 -6.86 -11.05
N ILE A 86 11.52 -5.65 -10.49
CA ILE A 86 11.17 -5.47 -9.06
C ILE A 86 9.75 -5.96 -8.80
N ARG A 87 8.82 -5.67 -9.70
CA ARG A 87 7.43 -6.10 -9.57
C ARG A 87 7.28 -7.61 -9.60
N VAL A 88 8.02 -8.29 -10.50
CA VAL A 88 8.05 -9.76 -10.59
C VAL A 88 8.58 -10.38 -9.28
N THR A 89 9.60 -9.81 -8.67
CA THR A 89 10.13 -10.29 -7.39
C THR A 89 9.06 -10.26 -6.29
N GLY A 90 8.26 -9.20 -6.24
CA GLY A 90 7.11 -9.11 -5.33
C GLY A 90 6.07 -10.20 -5.58
N THR A 91 5.79 -10.52 -6.85
CA THR A 91 4.86 -11.60 -7.21
C THR A 91 5.40 -12.97 -6.80
N ILE A 92 6.70 -13.22 -6.98
CA ILE A 92 7.33 -14.46 -6.52
C ILE A 92 7.23 -14.59 -5.00
N ALA A 93 7.51 -13.54 -4.26
CA ALA A 93 7.36 -13.52 -2.80
C ALA A 93 5.91 -13.83 -2.38
N TRP A 94 4.93 -13.26 -3.05
CA TRP A 94 3.51 -13.57 -2.82
C TRP A 94 3.21 -15.06 -3.02
N ILE A 95 3.66 -15.67 -4.12
CA ILE A 95 3.47 -17.09 -4.42
C ILE A 95 4.10 -17.95 -3.31
N VAL A 96 5.33 -17.65 -2.93
CA VAL A 96 6.05 -18.42 -1.89
C VAL A 96 5.30 -18.36 -0.56
N VAL A 97 4.93 -17.16 -0.11
CA VAL A 97 4.24 -16.98 1.19
C VAL A 97 2.87 -17.64 1.20
N THR A 98 2.09 -17.50 0.12
CA THR A 98 0.76 -18.13 0.04
C THR A 98 0.86 -19.66 0.07
N ASN A 99 1.85 -20.24 -0.62
CA ASN A 99 2.07 -21.69 -0.59
C ASN A 99 2.50 -22.17 0.82
N ILE A 100 3.33 -21.41 1.53
CA ILE A 100 3.73 -21.74 2.91
C ILE A 100 2.50 -21.70 3.83
N ILE A 101 1.70 -20.65 3.75
CA ILE A 101 0.47 -20.51 4.55
C ILE A 101 -0.50 -21.66 4.26
N GLY A 102 -0.69 -22.04 2.99
CA GLY A 102 -1.54 -23.14 2.58
C GLY A 102 -1.02 -24.50 3.06
N TYR A 103 0.28 -24.76 2.90
CA TYR A 103 0.91 -26.02 3.31
C TYR A 103 0.78 -26.29 4.82
N TYR A 104 0.94 -25.27 5.64
CA TYR A 104 0.82 -25.39 7.10
C TYR A 104 -0.62 -25.17 7.60
N ALA A 105 -1.59 -24.98 6.72
CA ALA A 105 -2.99 -24.70 7.03
C ALA A 105 -3.14 -23.59 8.09
N LEU A 106 -2.45 -22.47 7.85
CA LEU A 106 -2.43 -21.33 8.77
C LEU A 106 -3.56 -20.32 8.51
N GLY A 107 -4.27 -20.45 7.38
CA GLY A 107 -5.26 -19.47 6.94
C GLY A 107 -6.39 -19.18 7.93
N ASP A 108 -6.83 -20.23 8.66
CA ASP A 108 -7.93 -20.15 9.64
C ASP A 108 -7.42 -19.97 11.09
N LYS A 109 -6.13 -19.73 11.27
CA LYS A 109 -5.52 -19.62 12.60
C LYS A 109 -5.17 -18.17 12.94
N VAL A 110 -5.22 -17.84 14.23
CA VAL A 110 -4.72 -16.58 14.77
C VAL A 110 -3.25 -16.34 14.40
N ALA A 111 -2.48 -17.40 14.20
CA ALA A 111 -1.10 -17.37 13.79
C ALA A 111 -0.84 -16.53 12.51
N ILE A 112 -1.83 -16.38 11.61
CA ILE A 112 -1.69 -15.56 10.42
C ILE A 112 -1.50 -14.06 10.78
N PHE A 113 -2.20 -13.59 11.82
CA PHE A 113 -2.07 -12.22 12.30
C PHE A 113 -0.74 -12.00 13.03
N GLU A 114 -0.25 -13.00 13.75
CA GLU A 114 1.05 -12.97 14.41
C GLU A 114 2.19 -12.90 13.38
N ILE A 115 2.14 -13.73 12.33
CA ILE A 115 3.11 -13.69 11.23
C ILE A 115 3.07 -12.32 10.53
N ALA A 116 1.87 -11.81 10.26
CA ALA A 116 1.70 -10.49 9.66
C ALA A 116 2.24 -9.37 10.57
N MET A 117 2.06 -9.48 11.88
CA MET A 117 2.60 -8.57 12.89
C MET A 117 4.14 -8.54 12.86
N TYR A 118 4.78 -9.72 12.96
CA TYR A 118 6.25 -9.80 12.95
C TYR A 118 6.82 -9.29 11.63
N THR A 119 6.22 -9.63 10.49
CA THR A 119 6.66 -9.14 9.18
C THR A 119 6.45 -7.63 9.04
N SER A 120 5.38 -7.07 9.61
CA SER A 120 5.16 -5.63 9.63
C SER A 120 6.22 -4.90 10.46
N PHE A 121 6.60 -5.41 11.64
CA PHE A 121 7.68 -4.83 12.43
C PHE A 121 9.03 -4.91 11.70
N LEU A 122 9.37 -6.07 11.13
CA LEU A 122 10.60 -6.24 10.35
C LEU A 122 10.64 -5.27 9.17
N LEU A 123 9.55 -5.17 8.41
CA LEU A 123 9.45 -4.23 7.29
C LEU A 123 9.51 -2.79 7.76
N GLY A 124 8.90 -2.46 8.89
CA GLY A 124 8.95 -1.13 9.50
C GLY A 124 10.39 -0.72 9.83
N ILE A 125 11.14 -1.58 10.52
CA ILE A 125 12.55 -1.35 10.86
C ILE A 125 13.39 -1.26 9.57
N TYR A 126 13.21 -2.19 8.65
CA TYR A 126 13.92 -2.21 7.37
C TYR A 126 13.67 -0.94 6.55
N SER A 127 12.46 -0.40 6.59
CA SER A 127 12.10 0.82 5.85
C SER A 127 12.97 2.03 6.21
N PHE A 128 13.45 2.12 7.45
CA PHE A 128 14.36 3.19 7.87
C PHE A 128 15.79 3.03 7.30
N THR A 129 16.16 1.86 6.82
CA THR A 129 17.45 1.61 6.18
C THR A 129 17.41 1.87 4.67
N LEU A 130 16.23 2.08 4.09
CA LEU A 130 16.08 2.38 2.67
C LEU A 130 16.71 3.73 2.31
N PRO A 131 17.16 3.89 1.05
CA PRO A 131 17.71 5.13 0.56
C PRO A 131 16.78 6.30 0.78
N ASN A 132 17.33 7.44 1.14
CA ASN A 132 16.54 8.63 1.43
C ASN A 132 15.76 9.10 0.19
N THR A 133 14.44 9.13 0.31
CA THR A 133 13.53 9.62 -0.73
C THR A 133 12.86 10.89 -0.20
N PRO A 134 13.50 12.06 -0.37
CA PRO A 134 12.99 13.31 0.18
C PRO A 134 11.70 13.72 -0.52
N PRO A 135 10.85 14.49 0.16
CA PRO A 135 9.63 15.03 -0.42
C PRO A 135 9.96 15.94 -1.62
N LYS A 136 9.23 15.78 -2.72
CA LYS A 136 9.40 16.55 -3.96
C LYS A 136 8.29 17.57 -4.19
N GLY A 137 7.25 17.57 -3.36
CA GLY A 137 6.10 18.47 -3.49
C GLY A 137 6.44 19.91 -3.12
N ASP A 138 5.88 20.86 -3.85
CA ASP A 138 5.99 22.28 -3.52
C ASP A 138 5.20 22.59 -2.25
N LYS A 139 5.88 23.12 -1.24
CA LYS A 139 5.27 23.52 0.05
C LYS A 139 4.27 24.66 -0.11
N ASN A 140 4.39 25.45 -1.17
CA ASN A 140 3.55 26.61 -1.45
C ASN A 140 2.43 26.32 -2.48
N ALA A 141 2.26 25.04 -2.87
CA ALA A 141 1.23 24.68 -3.84
C ALA A 141 -0.18 25.04 -3.33
N SER A 142 -1.02 25.49 -4.24
CA SER A 142 -2.42 25.83 -3.96
C SER A 142 -3.23 24.60 -3.51
N VAL A 143 -4.33 24.83 -2.79
CA VAL A 143 -5.23 23.74 -2.36
C VAL A 143 -5.70 22.89 -3.56
N ALA A 144 -5.94 23.49 -4.71
CA ALA A 144 -6.33 22.78 -5.92
C ALA A 144 -5.23 21.82 -6.43
N GLN A 145 -3.98 22.25 -6.37
CA GLN A 145 -2.82 21.40 -6.70
C GLN A 145 -2.62 20.30 -5.66
N ILE A 146 -2.88 20.60 -4.39
CA ILE A 146 -2.83 19.63 -3.30
C ILE A 146 -3.85 18.52 -3.51
N LEU A 147 -5.06 18.87 -3.89
CA LEU A 147 -6.14 17.93 -4.17
C LEU A 147 -5.99 17.20 -5.52
N GLY A 148 -4.93 17.50 -6.27
CA GLY A 148 -4.70 16.89 -7.58
C GLY A 148 -5.73 17.31 -8.64
N LEU A 149 -6.44 18.43 -8.43
CA LEU A 149 -7.46 18.91 -9.40
C LEU A 149 -6.85 19.24 -10.75
N ASP A 150 -5.56 19.55 -10.81
CA ASP A 150 -4.83 19.72 -12.06
C ASP A 150 -4.78 18.43 -12.90
N ALA A 151 -4.82 17.26 -12.26
CA ALA A 151 -4.89 15.97 -12.95
C ALA A 151 -6.20 15.80 -13.74
N LEU A 152 -7.28 16.50 -13.37
CA LEU A 152 -8.52 16.51 -14.15
C LEU A 152 -8.32 17.07 -15.56
N LYS A 153 -7.31 17.89 -15.77
CA LYS A 153 -6.95 18.40 -17.11
C LYS A 153 -6.48 17.29 -18.05
N LEU A 154 -5.92 16.19 -17.50
CA LEU A 154 -5.48 15.03 -18.27
C LEU A 154 -6.64 14.28 -18.93
N PHE A 155 -7.87 14.40 -18.39
CA PHE A 155 -9.06 13.80 -19.02
C PHE A 155 -9.44 14.45 -20.36
N LYS A 156 -8.82 15.58 -20.70
CA LYS A 156 -8.95 16.19 -22.05
C LYS A 156 -8.13 15.43 -23.10
N ASP A 157 -7.11 14.69 -22.66
CA ASP A 157 -6.34 13.81 -23.55
C ASP A 157 -7.10 12.49 -23.75
N ARG A 158 -7.39 12.19 -25.03
CA ARG A 158 -8.12 10.98 -25.43
C ARG A 158 -7.39 9.70 -25.04
N SER A 159 -6.07 9.69 -25.14
CA SER A 159 -5.24 8.53 -24.79
C SER A 159 -5.32 8.25 -23.28
N PHE A 160 -5.24 9.29 -22.47
CA PHE A 160 -5.38 9.20 -21.03
C PHE A 160 -6.79 8.73 -20.63
N LEU A 161 -7.83 9.26 -21.26
CA LEU A 161 -9.21 8.86 -20.99
C LEU A 161 -9.45 7.38 -21.30
N ILE A 162 -8.96 6.89 -22.45
CA ILE A 162 -9.07 5.47 -22.83
C ILE A 162 -8.33 4.60 -21.80
N PHE A 163 -7.10 4.98 -21.43
CA PHE A 163 -6.33 4.28 -20.42
C PHE A 163 -7.07 4.22 -19.07
N PHE A 164 -7.64 5.33 -18.64
CA PHE A 164 -8.39 5.42 -17.38
C PHE A 164 -9.63 4.52 -17.38
N ILE A 165 -10.44 4.56 -18.45
CA ILE A 165 -11.62 3.70 -18.59
C ILE A 165 -11.21 2.22 -18.63
N SER A 166 -10.17 1.88 -19.39
CA SER A 166 -9.65 0.52 -19.46
C SER A 166 -9.19 0.02 -18.09
N SER A 167 -8.54 0.86 -17.31
CA SER A 167 -8.10 0.52 -15.96
C SER A 167 -9.28 0.23 -15.01
N ILE A 168 -10.36 1.01 -15.10
CA ILE A 168 -11.59 0.74 -14.34
C ILE A 168 -12.20 -0.59 -14.76
N LEU A 169 -12.32 -0.84 -16.07
CA LEU A 169 -12.90 -2.07 -16.58
C LEU A 169 -12.11 -3.32 -16.17
N ILE A 170 -10.80 -3.25 -16.12
CA ILE A 170 -9.94 -4.36 -15.65
C ILE A 170 -10.12 -4.62 -14.15
N CYS A 171 -10.41 -3.61 -13.34
CA CYS A 171 -10.64 -3.78 -11.91
C CYS A 171 -11.87 -4.65 -11.60
N ILE A 172 -12.86 -4.67 -12.49
CA ILE A 172 -14.09 -5.46 -12.30
C ILE A 172 -13.78 -6.97 -12.26
N PRO A 173 -13.22 -7.61 -13.33
CA PRO A 173 -12.87 -9.03 -13.28
C PRO A 173 -11.81 -9.33 -12.21
N LEU A 174 -10.88 -8.39 -11.94
CA LEU A 174 -9.88 -8.55 -10.90
C LEU A 174 -10.51 -8.64 -9.51
N SER A 175 -11.53 -7.84 -9.22
CA SER A 175 -12.24 -7.90 -7.93
C SER A 175 -12.99 -9.22 -7.75
N PHE A 176 -13.59 -9.76 -8.82
CA PHE A 176 -14.19 -11.10 -8.79
C PHE A 176 -13.15 -12.20 -8.55
N TYR A 177 -12.00 -12.11 -9.20
CA TYR A 177 -10.90 -13.04 -8.97
C TYR A 177 -10.48 -13.07 -7.51
N TYR A 178 -10.22 -11.91 -6.88
CA TYR A 178 -9.85 -11.83 -5.48
C TYR A 178 -10.95 -12.22 -4.49
N ALA A 179 -12.21 -12.15 -4.90
CA ALA A 179 -13.33 -12.58 -4.06
C ALA A 179 -13.54 -14.09 -4.07
N MET A 180 -13.07 -14.78 -5.12
CA MET A 180 -13.29 -16.22 -5.35
C MET A 180 -12.01 -17.07 -5.13
N ALA A 181 -10.84 -16.45 -5.09
CA ALA A 181 -9.57 -17.14 -4.88
C ALA A 181 -9.25 -17.29 -3.39
#